data_06e02e771a20adbb910566e880d6db9a
#
_entry.id   06e02e771a20adbb910566e880d6db9a
#
_cell.length_a   1.000
_cell.length_b   1.000
_cell.length_c   1.000
_cell.angle_alpha   90.00
_cell.angle_beta   90.00
_cell.angle_gamma   90.00
#
_symmetry.space_group_name_H-M   'P 1'
#
loop_
_entity.id
_entity.type
_entity.pdbx_description
1 polymer ?
#
loop_
_entity_poly.entity_id
_entity_poly.type
_entity_poly.pdbx_seq_one_letter_code
_entity_poly.pdbx_strand_id
1 'polypeptide(L)' 'MPKIIQNIEGCIGCGSCAAVCPKFWDMDYEKGKAVLKGGKINEKGIESELEIADNGEDIKCNKEAAEVCPVAVIKII' A
#
# COMPACT_ATOMS: atom_id res chain seq x y z
N MET A 1 1.31 -1.54 17.17
CA MET A 1 1.55 -0.55 16.10
C MET A 1 0.74 -0.94 14.87
N PRO A 2 0.13 0.02 14.18
CA PRO A 2 -0.62 -0.31 12.96
C PRO A 2 0.27 -0.94 11.90
N LYS A 3 -0.30 -1.83 11.13
CA LYS A 3 0.41 -2.50 10.04
C LYS A 3 -0.38 -2.32 8.75
N ILE A 4 0.32 -1.96 7.68
CA ILE A 4 -0.25 -1.83 6.34
C ILE A 4 0.03 -3.12 5.58
N ILE A 5 -0.99 -3.70 4.98
CA ILE A 5 -0.85 -4.91 4.16
C ILE A 5 -1.39 -4.63 2.77
N GLN A 6 -0.60 -4.94 1.76
CA GLN A 6 -0.99 -4.82 0.36
C GLN A 6 -0.99 -6.20 -0.30
N ASN A 7 -2.07 -6.56 -0.98
CA ASN A 7 -2.08 -7.72 -1.86
C ASN A 7 -1.58 -7.30 -3.25
N ILE A 8 -0.32 -7.60 -3.53
CA ILE A 8 0.34 -7.20 -4.77
C ILE A 8 -0.31 -7.87 -5.97
N GLU A 9 -0.67 -9.15 -5.84
CA GLU A 9 -1.28 -9.92 -6.93
C GLU A 9 -2.60 -9.30 -7.40
N GLY A 10 -3.41 -8.82 -6.48
CA GLY A 10 -4.69 -8.19 -6.82
C GLY A 10 -4.60 -6.74 -7.27
N CYS A 11 -3.42 -6.10 -7.13
CA CYS A 11 -3.25 -4.70 -7.51
C CYS A 11 -3.33 -4.54 -9.04
N ILE A 12 -4.13 -3.58 -9.49
CA ILE A 12 -4.32 -3.31 -10.92
C ILE A 12 -3.46 -2.16 -11.44
N GLY A 13 -2.65 -1.56 -10.56
CA GLY A 13 -1.75 -0.47 -10.96
C GLY A 13 -2.45 0.83 -11.32
N CYS A 14 -3.60 1.12 -10.70
CA CYS A 14 -4.35 2.35 -11.01
C CYS A 14 -3.64 3.63 -10.58
N GLY A 15 -2.63 3.53 -9.70
CA GLY A 15 -1.85 4.67 -9.25
C GLY A 15 -2.51 5.56 -8.20
N SER A 16 -3.76 5.28 -7.83
CA SER A 16 -4.50 6.13 -6.89
C SER A 16 -3.85 6.20 -5.52
N CYS A 17 -3.36 5.06 -5.00
CA CYS A 17 -2.70 5.04 -3.69
C CYS A 17 -1.42 5.89 -3.68
N ALA A 18 -0.62 5.83 -4.74
CA ALA A 18 0.58 6.65 -4.85
C ALA A 18 0.23 8.13 -5.04
N ALA A 19 -0.91 8.44 -5.66
CA ALA A 19 -1.37 9.80 -5.84
C ALA A 19 -1.81 10.44 -4.52
N VAL A 20 -2.51 9.70 -3.65
CA VAL A 20 -3.00 10.23 -2.37
C VAL A 20 -1.99 10.10 -1.25
N CYS A 21 -1.07 9.15 -1.33
CA CYS A 21 -0.09 8.88 -0.28
C CYS A 21 1.31 8.61 -0.84
N PRO A 22 1.93 9.59 -1.51
CA PRO A 22 3.24 9.39 -2.13
C PRO A 22 4.36 9.13 -1.12
N LYS A 23 4.13 9.43 0.15
CA LYS A 23 5.10 9.20 1.22
C LYS A 23 5.36 7.70 1.44
N PHE A 24 4.33 6.87 1.31
CA PHE A 24 4.40 5.43 1.55
C PHE A 24 4.24 4.59 0.29
N TRP A 25 3.70 5.16 -0.77
CA TRP A 25 3.35 4.42 -1.98
C TRP A 25 4.06 4.98 -3.21
N ASP A 26 4.56 4.09 -4.05
CA ASP A 26 5.17 4.45 -5.33
C ASP A 26 4.61 3.49 -6.39
N MET A 27 4.92 3.74 -7.64
CA MET A 27 4.47 2.89 -8.74
C MET A 27 5.64 2.19 -9.39
N ASP A 28 5.50 0.89 -9.60
CA ASP A 28 6.42 0.12 -10.42
C ASP A 28 5.82 0.03 -11.82
N TYR A 29 6.29 0.89 -12.71
CA TYR A 29 5.76 0.96 -14.07
C TYR A 29 6.11 -0.26 -14.93
N GLU A 30 7.13 -1.00 -14.56
CA GLU A 30 7.49 -2.23 -15.26
C GLU A 30 6.48 -3.34 -14.98
N LYS A 31 6.05 -3.44 -13.74
CA LYS A 31 5.07 -4.44 -13.31
C LYS A 31 3.63 -3.95 -13.39
N GLY A 32 3.45 -2.64 -13.53
CA GLY A 32 2.13 -2.03 -13.51
C GLY A 32 1.41 -2.17 -12.17
N LYS A 33 2.16 -2.08 -11.08
CA LYS A 33 1.62 -2.27 -9.72
C LYS A 33 2.17 -1.23 -8.77
N ALA A 34 1.39 -0.92 -7.73
CA ALA A 34 1.85 -0.06 -6.65
C ALA A 34 2.86 -0.78 -5.76
N VAL A 35 3.80 -0.04 -5.21
CA VAL A 35 4.82 -0.55 -4.31
C VAL A 35 4.72 0.17 -2.97
N LEU A 36 4.66 -0.59 -1.88
CA LEU A 36 4.68 -0.04 -0.53
C LEU A 36 6.14 0.20 -0.14
N LYS A 37 6.53 1.46 -0.05
CA LYS A 37 7.90 1.84 0.29
C LYS A 37 8.30 1.33 1.67
N GLY A 38 9.44 0.67 1.77
CA GLY A 38 9.94 0.11 3.02
C GLY A 38 9.21 -1.14 3.49
N GLY A 39 8.20 -1.59 2.75
CA GLY A 39 7.47 -2.80 3.08
C GLY A 39 8.29 -4.06 2.80
N LYS A 40 7.94 -5.13 3.51
CA LYS A 40 8.53 -6.45 3.29
C LYS A 40 7.57 -7.29 2.46
N ILE A 41 8.09 -7.90 1.41
CA ILE A 41 7.32 -8.80 0.57
C ILE A 41 7.40 -10.20 1.18
N ASN A 42 6.27 -10.90 1.25
CA ASN A 42 6.25 -12.26 1.82
C ASN A 42 6.94 -13.26 0.89
N GLU A 43 7.13 -14.51 1.38
CA GLU A 43 7.84 -15.55 0.63
C GLU A 43 7.21 -15.86 -0.72
N LYS A 44 5.90 -15.74 -0.83
CA LYS A 44 5.16 -15.99 -2.06
C LYS A 44 5.22 -14.81 -3.04
N GLY A 45 5.67 -13.65 -2.58
CA GLY A 45 5.73 -12.44 -3.41
C GLY A 45 4.38 -11.83 -3.74
N ILE A 46 3.32 -12.18 -3.01
CA ILE A 46 1.96 -11.72 -3.28
C ILE A 46 1.46 -10.69 -2.29
N GLU A 47 2.11 -10.55 -1.13
CA GLU A 47 1.73 -9.58 -0.12
C GLU A 47 2.93 -8.78 0.35
N SER A 48 2.71 -7.50 0.63
CA SER A 48 3.70 -6.60 1.18
C SER A 48 3.18 -6.08 2.52
N GLU A 49 4.04 -5.99 3.55
CA GLU A 49 3.70 -5.54 4.88
C GLU A 49 4.63 -4.42 5.34
N LEU A 50 4.08 -3.45 6.06
CA LEU A 50 4.87 -2.39 6.68
C LEU A 50 4.23 -1.99 8.00
N GLU A 51 5.02 -2.01 9.08
CA GLU A 51 4.59 -1.44 10.35
C GLU A 51 4.87 0.06 10.34
N ILE A 52 3.89 0.83 10.78
CA ILE A 52 4.02 2.29 10.85
C ILE A 52 3.82 2.77 12.28
N ALA A 53 4.32 3.97 12.58
CA ALA A 53 4.07 4.59 13.87
C ALA A 53 2.57 4.87 14.04
N ASP A 54 2.10 4.83 15.28
CA ASP A 54 0.70 5.17 15.60
C ASP A 54 0.56 6.70 15.60
N ASN A 55 0.67 7.27 14.41
CA ASN A 55 0.58 8.71 14.21
C ASN A 55 -0.58 8.95 13.24
N GLY A 56 -1.47 9.86 13.63
CA GLY A 56 -2.73 10.07 12.93
C GLY A 56 -2.56 10.46 11.47
N GLU A 57 -1.48 11.17 11.13
CA GLU A 57 -1.20 11.59 9.76
C GLU A 57 -0.87 10.39 8.84
N ASP A 58 0.00 9.50 9.31
CA ASP A 58 0.39 8.32 8.54
C ASP A 58 -0.79 7.36 8.38
N ILE A 59 -1.55 7.16 9.45
CA ILE A 59 -2.75 6.31 9.42
C ILE A 59 -3.77 6.87 8.45
N LYS A 60 -4.04 8.18 8.53
CA LYS A 60 -5.01 8.85 7.65
C LYS A 60 -4.61 8.71 6.19
N CYS A 61 -3.34 8.96 5.88
CA CYS A 61 -2.80 8.84 4.52
C CYS A 61 -3.03 7.44 3.95
N ASN A 62 -2.71 6.43 4.74
CA ASN A 62 -2.86 5.04 4.30
C ASN A 62 -4.32 4.59 4.23
N LYS A 63 -5.19 5.12 5.11
CA LYS A 63 -6.63 4.87 5.01
C LYS A 63 -7.20 5.44 3.71
N GLU A 64 -6.78 6.63 3.34
CA GLU A 64 -7.19 7.24 2.07
C GLU A 64 -6.72 6.40 0.88
N ALA A 65 -5.49 5.91 0.94
CA ALA A 65 -4.97 5.01 -0.10
C ALA A 65 -5.81 3.73 -0.21
N ALA A 66 -6.20 3.16 0.93
CA ALA A 66 -7.06 1.98 0.95
C ALA A 66 -8.46 2.26 0.39
N GLU A 67 -9.01 3.44 0.68
CA GLU A 67 -10.35 3.83 0.20
C GLU A 67 -10.40 4.05 -1.31
N VAL A 68 -9.34 4.64 -1.88
CA VAL A 68 -9.32 4.91 -3.32
C VAL A 68 -8.94 3.70 -4.16
N CYS A 69 -8.51 2.62 -3.53
CA CYS A 69 -8.15 1.40 -4.23
C CYS A 69 -9.42 0.68 -4.70
N PRO A 70 -9.70 0.61 -6.03
CA PRO A 70 -10.95 0.04 -6.52
C PRO A 70 -11.06 -1.47 -6.31
N VAL A 71 -9.95 -2.14 -6.08
CA VAL A 71 -9.92 -3.59 -5.84
C VAL A 71 -9.66 -3.94 -4.37
N ALA A 72 -9.59 -2.93 -3.50
CA ALA A 72 -9.50 -3.07 -2.04
C ALA A 72 -8.38 -4.02 -1.59
N VAL A 73 -7.19 -3.89 -2.19
CA VAL A 73 -6.04 -4.76 -1.88
C VAL A 73 -5.18 -4.22 -0.74
N ILE A 74 -5.51 -3.05 -0.19
CA ILE A 74 -4.77 -2.42 0.90
C ILE A 74 -5.59 -2.53 2.18
N LYS A 75 -4.95 -3.01 3.25
CA LYS A 75 -5.57 -3.14 4.57
C LYS A 75 -4.67 -2.51 5.62
N ILE A 76 -5.30 -1.96 6.66
CA ILE A 76 -4.61 -1.45 7.84
C ILE A 76 -5.14 -2.20 9.06
N ILE A 77 -4.26 -2.83 9.78
CA ILE A 77 -4.62 -3.60 10.98
C ILE A 77 -3.85 -3.15 12.21
#